data_3516f06454e6cd1f60aac79aa4a4ceec
#
_entry.id   3516f06454e6cd1f60aac79aa4a4ceec
#
_cell.length_a   1.000
_cell.length_b   1.000
_cell.length_c   1.000
_cell.angle_alpha   90.00
_cell.angle_beta   90.00
_cell.angle_gamma   90.00
#
_symmetry.space_group_name_H-M   'P 1'
#
loop_
_entity.id
_entity.type
_entity.pdbx_description
1 polymer ?
#
loop_
_entity_poly.entity_id
_entity_poly.type
_entity_poly.pdbx_seq_one_letter_code
_entity_poly.pdbx_strand_id
1 'polypeptide(L)'
;SSYVGENAEFERQMLSGELEVDLIPQGTLATRCMAAGYGMPVIFTPAGVGTEIATGKEVRKFKFNGEEKDYLMEHAFEADFAIVKAWKGDAMGNLVYKSTARNFNPMMAMAGKITIAEVEELVPVGSLDPDHIHTPGIYVHRIFQGNNYEKRIEQRTVRKQ
;
A
#
# COMPACT_ATOMS: atom_id res chain seq x y z
N SER A 1 -6.48 -6.46 -5.36
CA SER A 1 -7.10 -5.36 -4.59
C SER A 1 -7.60 -5.85 -3.24
N SER A 2 -7.82 -4.95 -2.29
CA SER A 2 -8.50 -5.25 -1.01
C SER A 2 -9.88 -4.59 -0.90
N TYR A 3 -10.23 -3.73 -1.83
CA TYR A 3 -11.47 -2.96 -1.81
C TYR A 3 -11.80 -2.41 -3.21
N VAL A 4 -13.05 -2.50 -3.61
CA VAL A 4 -13.53 -1.97 -4.91
C VAL A 4 -13.96 -0.50 -4.78
N GLY A 5 -14.62 -0.14 -3.69
CA GLY A 5 -15.09 1.21 -3.39
C GLY A 5 -16.15 1.73 -4.36
N GLU A 6 -16.12 3.05 -4.59
CA GLU A 6 -17.05 3.75 -5.49
C GLU A 6 -16.48 3.89 -6.93
N ASN A 7 -15.48 3.08 -7.32
CA ASN A 7 -14.93 3.11 -8.67
C ASN A 7 -15.83 2.27 -9.61
N ALA A 8 -16.77 2.92 -10.24
CA ALA A 8 -17.77 2.27 -11.11
C ALA A 8 -17.14 1.55 -12.32
N GLU A 9 -16.04 2.06 -12.87
CA GLU A 9 -15.36 1.40 -13.99
C GLU A 9 -14.63 0.14 -13.55
N PHE A 10 -13.98 0.15 -12.38
CA PHE A 10 -13.38 -1.04 -11.80
C PHE A 10 -14.43 -2.12 -11.53
N GLU A 11 -15.58 -1.74 -10.91
CA GLU A 11 -16.68 -2.63 -10.64
C GLU A 11 -17.25 -3.23 -11.92
N ARG A 12 -17.50 -2.41 -12.95
CA ARG A 12 -18.00 -2.85 -14.25
C ARG A 12 -17.08 -3.90 -14.88
N GLN A 13 -15.79 -3.61 -14.97
CA GLN A 13 -14.81 -4.51 -15.59
C GLN A 13 -14.65 -5.82 -14.80
N MET A 14 -14.69 -5.77 -13.49
CA MET A 14 -14.64 -6.95 -12.63
C MET A 14 -15.87 -7.83 -12.84
N LEU A 15 -17.07 -7.24 -12.84
CA LEU A 15 -18.33 -7.97 -13.03
C LEU A 15 -18.50 -8.54 -14.45
N SER A 16 -17.99 -7.86 -15.46
CA SER A 16 -18.02 -8.34 -16.85
C SER A 16 -16.94 -9.40 -17.15
N GLY A 17 -15.99 -9.61 -16.25
CA GLY A 17 -14.85 -10.51 -16.48
C GLY A 17 -13.75 -9.94 -17.39
N GLU A 18 -13.85 -8.67 -17.77
CA GLU A 18 -12.80 -7.98 -18.54
C GLU A 18 -11.53 -7.77 -17.71
N LEU A 19 -11.68 -7.66 -16.41
CA LEU A 19 -10.57 -7.47 -15.44
C LEU A 19 -10.50 -8.64 -14.48
N GLU A 20 -9.40 -9.35 -14.49
CA GLU A 20 -9.07 -10.35 -13.47
C GLU A 20 -8.70 -9.64 -12.15
N VAL A 21 -9.37 -9.99 -11.07
CA VAL A 21 -9.21 -9.34 -9.77
C VAL A 21 -9.04 -10.35 -8.65
N ASP A 22 -7.90 -10.33 -8.01
CA ASP A 22 -7.68 -11.02 -6.74
C ASP A 22 -8.05 -10.09 -5.57
N LEU A 23 -9.05 -10.49 -4.79
CA LEU A 23 -9.40 -9.80 -3.55
C LEU A 23 -8.56 -10.36 -2.39
N ILE A 24 -7.74 -9.53 -1.81
CA ILE A 24 -6.79 -9.88 -0.75
C ILE A 24 -7.17 -9.14 0.54
N PRO A 25 -7.12 -9.80 1.71
CA PRO A 25 -7.34 -9.09 2.97
C PRO A 25 -6.41 -7.89 3.10
N GLN A 26 -6.96 -6.74 3.52
CA GLN A 26 -6.26 -5.46 3.51
C GLN A 26 -4.90 -5.51 4.24
N GLY A 27 -4.87 -6.11 5.43
CA GLY A 27 -3.63 -6.24 6.21
C GLY A 27 -2.60 -7.12 5.50
N THR A 28 -3.04 -8.18 4.82
CA THR A 28 -2.17 -9.06 4.02
C THR A 28 -1.56 -8.28 2.85
N LEU A 29 -2.37 -7.50 2.12
CA LEU A 29 -1.88 -6.67 1.02
C LEU A 29 -0.80 -5.69 1.50
N ALA A 30 -1.06 -4.96 2.59
CA ALA A 30 -0.12 -4.03 3.18
C ALA A 30 1.19 -4.70 3.61
N THR A 31 1.09 -5.86 4.28
CA THR A 31 2.25 -6.60 4.76
C THR A 31 3.07 -7.19 3.60
N ARG A 32 2.43 -7.66 2.53
CA ARG A 32 3.12 -8.14 1.32
C ARG A 32 3.94 -7.03 0.65
N CYS A 33 3.41 -5.80 0.58
CA CYS A 33 4.15 -4.64 0.09
C CYS A 33 5.35 -4.30 0.97
N MET A 34 5.16 -4.30 2.29
CA MET A 34 6.23 -4.06 3.27
C MET A 34 7.32 -5.14 3.20
N ALA A 35 6.92 -6.41 3.10
CA ALA A 35 7.83 -7.54 2.97
C ALA A 35 8.76 -7.41 1.77
N ALA A 36 8.25 -6.96 0.62
CA ALA A 36 9.05 -6.68 -0.57
C ALA A 36 10.15 -5.65 -0.28
N GLY A 37 9.80 -4.54 0.38
CA GLY A 37 10.75 -3.49 0.74
C GLY A 37 11.83 -3.92 1.74
N TYR A 38 11.53 -4.90 2.58
CA TYR A 38 12.49 -5.48 3.53
C TYR A 38 13.24 -6.71 2.99
N GLY A 39 12.99 -7.12 1.75
CA GLY A 39 13.63 -8.28 1.15
C GLY A 39 13.16 -9.61 1.74
N MET A 40 11.98 -9.65 2.33
CA MET A 40 11.36 -10.87 2.84
C MET A 40 10.51 -11.50 1.72
N PRO A 41 10.87 -12.69 1.20
CA PRO A 41 10.17 -13.26 0.04
C PRO A 41 8.77 -13.77 0.35
N VAL A 42 8.52 -14.16 1.61
CA VAL A 42 7.23 -14.66 2.08
C VAL A 42 6.91 -14.15 3.48
N ILE A 43 5.62 -14.13 3.77
CA ILE A 43 5.08 -13.91 5.12
C ILE A 43 4.08 -15.00 5.46
N PHE A 44 3.80 -15.19 6.73
CA PHE A 44 2.73 -16.05 7.20
C PHE A 44 1.69 -15.23 7.95
N THR A 45 0.41 -15.40 7.61
CA THR A 45 -0.70 -14.66 8.18
C THR A 45 -1.87 -15.58 8.52
N PRO A 46 -2.58 -15.37 9.64
CA PRO A 46 -3.80 -16.13 9.93
C PRO A 46 -5.01 -15.63 9.12
N ALA A 47 -4.91 -14.47 8.47
CA ALA A 47 -6.00 -13.90 7.68
C ALA A 47 -6.29 -14.78 6.45
N GLY A 48 -7.55 -15.16 6.29
CA GLY A 48 -8.00 -16.00 5.16
C GLY A 48 -7.90 -17.51 5.37
N VAL A 49 -7.36 -17.99 6.48
CA VAL A 49 -7.39 -19.42 6.83
C VAL A 49 -8.83 -19.94 6.87
N GLY A 50 -9.08 -21.07 6.20
CA GLY A 50 -10.41 -21.69 6.13
C GLY A 50 -11.39 -21.00 5.17
N THR A 51 -10.93 -20.08 4.35
CA THR A 51 -11.72 -19.42 3.30
C THR A 51 -11.19 -19.77 1.91
N GLU A 52 -11.88 -19.34 0.86
CA GLU A 52 -11.43 -19.51 -0.54
C GLU A 52 -10.06 -18.90 -0.80
N ILE A 53 -9.67 -17.88 -0.05
CA ILE A 53 -8.33 -17.24 -0.13
C ILE A 53 -7.20 -18.22 0.16
N ALA A 54 -7.47 -19.29 0.94
CA ALA A 54 -6.51 -20.33 1.27
C ALA A 54 -6.29 -21.36 0.15
N THR A 55 -7.14 -21.37 -0.87
CA THR A 55 -7.09 -22.37 -1.93
C THR A 55 -5.77 -22.34 -2.67
N GLY A 56 -5.07 -23.48 -2.71
CA GLY A 56 -3.76 -23.63 -3.37
C GLY A 56 -2.58 -23.01 -2.64
N LYS A 57 -2.77 -22.45 -1.45
CA LYS A 57 -1.69 -21.86 -0.65
C LYS A 57 -1.21 -22.82 0.42
N GLU A 58 0.07 -22.69 0.76
CA GLU A 58 0.67 -23.43 1.86
C GLU A 58 0.13 -22.97 3.20
N VAL A 59 -0.25 -23.91 4.07
CA VAL A 59 -0.69 -23.67 5.44
C VAL A 59 0.33 -24.28 6.40
N ARG A 60 0.78 -23.52 7.38
CA ARG A 60 1.64 -24.01 8.47
C ARG A 60 1.08 -23.63 9.83
N LYS A 61 1.32 -24.49 10.82
CA LYS A 61 1.03 -24.21 12.22
C LYS A 61 2.19 -23.47 12.87
N PHE A 62 1.87 -22.41 13.56
CA PHE A 62 2.82 -21.68 14.42
C PHE A 62 2.24 -21.44 15.79
N LYS A 63 3.08 -21.59 16.80
CA LYS A 63 2.76 -21.15 18.15
C LYS A 63 3.19 -19.70 18.30
N PHE A 64 2.23 -18.79 18.43
CA PHE A 64 2.46 -17.36 18.57
C PHE A 64 1.57 -16.81 19.68
N ASN A 65 2.14 -15.99 20.57
CA ASN A 65 1.44 -15.46 21.77
C ASN A 65 0.76 -16.54 22.64
N GLY A 66 1.39 -17.72 22.76
CA GLY A 66 0.88 -18.82 23.57
C GLY A 66 -0.17 -19.71 22.90
N GLU A 67 -0.66 -19.33 21.72
CA GLU A 67 -1.66 -20.09 20.96
C GLU A 67 -1.04 -20.72 19.71
N GLU A 68 -1.43 -21.93 19.40
CA GLU A 68 -1.08 -22.60 18.14
C GLU A 68 -2.22 -22.38 17.14
N LYS A 69 -1.89 -21.82 15.98
CA LYS A 69 -2.84 -21.50 14.91
C LYS A 69 -2.29 -21.85 13.56
N ASP A 70 -3.19 -22.05 12.61
CA ASP A 70 -2.86 -22.15 11.19
C ASP A 70 -2.59 -20.76 10.60
N TYR A 71 -1.59 -20.70 9.71
CA TYR A 71 -1.19 -19.50 8.98
C TYR A 71 -1.03 -19.84 7.50
N LEU A 72 -1.48 -18.94 6.64
CA LEU A 72 -1.26 -19.00 5.20
C LEU A 72 0.07 -18.37 4.85
N MET A 73 0.81 -19.03 3.95
CA MET A 73 1.96 -18.43 3.30
C MET A 73 1.51 -17.48 2.19
N GLU A 74 2.01 -16.26 2.24
CA GLU A 74 1.79 -15.24 1.21
C GLU A 74 3.13 -14.73 0.69
N HIS A 75 3.27 -14.65 -0.64
CA HIS A 75 4.46 -14.09 -1.27
C HIS A 75 4.49 -12.57 -1.13
N ALA A 76 5.69 -12.00 -1.00
CA ALA A 76 5.88 -10.57 -1.07
C ALA A 76 5.30 -9.99 -2.38
N PHE A 77 4.84 -8.75 -2.33
CA PHE A 77 4.23 -8.10 -3.49
C PHE A 77 5.30 -7.32 -4.27
N GLU A 78 5.95 -7.97 -5.23
CA GLU A 78 6.92 -7.32 -6.11
C GLU A 78 6.19 -6.56 -7.23
N ALA A 79 6.45 -5.27 -7.35
CA ALA A 79 5.90 -4.42 -8.38
C ALA A 79 7.00 -3.73 -9.18
N ASP A 80 6.80 -3.53 -10.47
CA ASP A 80 7.74 -2.75 -11.29
C ASP A 80 7.67 -1.28 -10.92
N PHE A 81 6.47 -0.78 -10.62
CA PHE A 81 6.23 0.60 -10.22
C PHE A 81 5.36 0.68 -8.97
N ALA A 82 5.71 1.59 -8.08
CA ALA A 82 4.83 2.06 -7.01
C ALA A 82 4.52 3.55 -7.23
N ILE A 83 3.24 3.90 -7.13
CA ILE A 83 2.78 5.30 -7.23
C ILE A 83 2.17 5.66 -5.89
N VAL A 84 2.73 6.67 -5.25
CA VAL A 84 2.30 7.12 -3.92
C VAL A 84 2.06 8.62 -3.89
N LYS A 85 1.19 9.06 -2.98
CA LYS A 85 0.93 10.48 -2.77
C LYS A 85 1.27 10.87 -1.34
N ALA A 86 2.05 11.97 -1.20
CA ALA A 86 2.40 12.54 0.08
C ALA A 86 1.98 14.02 0.19
N TRP A 87 1.97 14.54 1.42
CA TRP A 87 1.73 15.95 1.66
C TRP A 87 2.96 16.77 1.29
N LYS A 88 4.12 16.44 1.88
CA LYS A 88 5.39 17.10 1.61
C LYS A 88 6.44 16.09 1.20
N GLY A 89 7.38 16.54 0.39
CA GLY A 89 8.57 15.80 0.08
C GLY A 89 9.70 16.71 -0.37
N ASP A 90 10.92 16.23 -0.30
CA ASP A 90 12.10 16.93 -0.78
C ASP A 90 12.76 16.23 -1.98
N ALA A 91 13.72 16.88 -2.62
CA ALA A 91 14.40 16.33 -3.78
C ALA A 91 15.27 15.08 -3.48
N MET A 92 15.49 14.75 -2.20
CA MET A 92 16.11 13.50 -1.78
C MET A 92 15.11 12.35 -1.67
N GLY A 93 13.81 12.62 -1.89
CA GLY A 93 12.74 11.62 -1.82
C GLY A 93 12.18 11.38 -0.44
N ASN A 94 12.55 12.15 0.56
CA ASN A 94 11.95 12.05 1.89
C ASN A 94 10.50 12.52 1.86
N LEU A 95 9.57 11.73 2.45
CA LEU A 95 8.14 12.01 2.39
C LEU A 95 7.52 12.16 3.77
N VAL A 96 6.61 13.12 3.88
CA VAL A 96 5.73 13.33 5.04
C VAL A 96 4.28 13.23 4.57
N TYR A 97 3.51 12.33 5.17
CA TYR A 97 2.09 12.16 4.90
C TYR A 97 1.23 12.93 5.89
N LYS A 98 0.04 13.34 5.46
CA LYS A 98 -0.93 14.05 6.28
C LYS A 98 -2.12 13.15 6.63
N SER A 99 -2.49 13.14 7.92
CA SER A 99 -3.67 12.41 8.41
C SER A 99 -3.68 10.94 7.96
N THR A 100 -4.79 10.46 7.39
CA THR A 100 -5.00 9.07 6.98
C THR A 100 -4.20 8.65 5.74
N ALA A 101 -3.58 9.56 5.02
CA ALA A 101 -2.69 9.23 3.89
C ALA A 101 -1.44 8.44 4.33
N ARG A 102 -1.15 8.37 5.64
CA ARG A 102 -0.14 7.50 6.24
C ARG A 102 -0.53 6.01 6.23
N ASN A 103 -1.71 5.67 5.79
CA ASN A 103 -2.27 4.33 5.75
C ASN A 103 -1.44 3.37 4.86
N PHE A 104 -1.67 3.37 3.55
CA PHE A 104 -0.99 2.47 2.61
C PHE A 104 0.27 3.04 1.97
N ASN A 105 0.34 4.37 1.78
CA ASN A 105 1.42 4.99 1.03
C ASN A 105 2.83 4.59 1.50
N PRO A 106 3.14 4.54 2.81
CA PRO A 106 4.47 4.13 3.26
C PRO A 106 4.85 2.72 2.81
N MET A 107 3.93 1.77 2.91
CA MET A 107 4.17 0.37 2.55
C MET A 107 4.19 0.18 1.04
N MET A 108 3.31 0.87 0.31
CA MET A 108 3.31 0.83 -1.16
C MET A 108 4.60 1.39 -1.75
N ALA A 109 5.17 2.44 -1.15
CA ALA A 109 6.45 3.01 -1.57
C ALA A 109 7.59 1.98 -1.54
N MET A 110 7.49 0.97 -0.69
CA MET A 110 8.51 -0.08 -0.52
C MET A 110 8.36 -1.23 -1.52
N ALA A 111 7.21 -1.36 -2.19
CA ALA A 111 6.90 -2.51 -3.04
C ALA A 111 7.44 -2.38 -4.47
N GLY A 112 7.71 -1.16 -4.95
CA GLY A 112 8.10 -0.91 -6.34
C GLY A 112 9.60 -0.96 -6.57
N LYS A 113 10.02 -1.54 -7.68
CA LYS A 113 11.40 -1.37 -8.19
C LYS A 113 11.69 0.10 -8.52
N ILE A 114 10.66 0.81 -9.01
CA ILE A 114 10.69 2.26 -9.23
C ILE A 114 9.49 2.87 -8.52
N THR A 115 9.75 3.66 -7.49
CA THR A 115 8.72 4.38 -6.76
C THR A 115 8.65 5.83 -7.22
N ILE A 116 7.46 6.27 -7.58
CA ILE A 116 7.13 7.62 -8.04
C ILE A 116 6.23 8.26 -6.98
N ALA A 117 6.66 9.37 -6.41
CA ALA A 117 5.91 10.12 -5.41
C ALA A 117 5.39 11.43 -6.00
N GLU A 118 4.07 11.61 -5.91
CA GLU A 118 3.42 12.90 -6.10
C GLU A 118 3.30 13.58 -4.73
N VAL A 119 3.71 14.85 -4.62
CA VAL A 119 3.60 15.63 -3.39
C VAL A 119 2.77 16.89 -3.60
N GLU A 120 2.05 17.31 -2.55
CA GLU A 120 1.32 18.59 -2.59
C GLU A 120 2.28 19.77 -2.49
N GLU A 121 3.40 19.60 -1.77
CA GLU A 121 4.42 20.62 -1.59
C GLU A 121 5.81 19.99 -1.72
N LEU A 122 6.58 20.41 -2.72
CA LEU A 122 7.98 20.07 -2.87
C LEU A 122 8.82 21.10 -2.12
N VAL A 123 9.46 20.66 -1.05
CA VAL A 123 10.20 21.55 -0.15
C VAL A 123 11.71 21.45 -0.34
N PRO A 124 12.49 22.48 0.06
CA PRO A 124 13.97 22.41 0.01
C PRO A 124 14.51 21.24 0.82
N VAL A 125 15.60 20.64 0.34
CA VAL A 125 16.34 19.59 1.08
C VAL A 125 16.80 20.15 2.42
N GLY A 126 16.58 19.38 3.49
CA GLY A 126 16.93 19.75 4.86
C GLY A 126 15.89 20.61 5.59
N SER A 127 14.77 20.95 4.94
CA SER A 127 13.67 21.68 5.60
C SER A 127 12.66 20.79 6.31
N LEU A 128 12.63 19.50 6.00
CA LEU A 128 11.82 18.52 6.74
C LEU A 128 12.53 18.17 8.05
N ASP A 129 11.74 18.12 9.13
CA ASP A 129 12.23 17.62 10.41
C ASP A 129 12.58 16.11 10.25
N PRO A 130 13.84 15.73 10.50
CA PRO A 130 14.30 14.35 10.31
C PRO A 130 13.56 13.34 11.21
N ASP A 131 13.07 13.78 12.37
CA ASP A 131 12.30 12.92 13.28
C ASP A 131 10.86 12.70 12.83
N HIS A 132 10.38 13.46 11.84
CA HIS A 132 9.02 13.37 11.30
C HIS A 132 8.97 12.89 9.84
N ILE A 133 10.04 12.34 9.30
CA ILE A 133 10.04 11.68 7.99
C ILE A 133 9.33 10.33 8.11
N HIS A 134 8.27 10.14 7.32
CA HIS A 134 7.47 8.93 7.34
C HIS A 134 7.96 7.86 6.34
N THR A 135 8.43 8.28 5.17
CA THR A 135 9.09 7.41 4.19
C THR A 135 10.45 7.99 3.87
N PRO A 136 11.54 7.28 4.17
CA PRO A 136 12.89 7.69 3.82
C PRO A 136 13.09 7.72 2.30
N GLY A 137 13.89 8.66 1.82
CA GLY A 137 14.17 8.86 0.40
C GLY A 137 14.75 7.65 -0.34
N ILE A 138 15.34 6.71 0.39
CA ILE A 138 15.90 5.47 -0.19
C ILE A 138 14.84 4.63 -0.95
N TYR A 139 13.55 4.79 -0.62
CA TYR A 139 12.44 4.11 -1.30
C TYR A 139 11.86 4.90 -2.46
N VAL A 140 12.26 6.15 -2.69
CA VAL A 140 11.64 7.04 -3.68
C VAL A 140 12.62 7.36 -4.81
N HIS A 141 12.28 6.97 -6.02
CA HIS A 141 13.14 7.12 -7.18
C HIS A 141 12.80 8.34 -8.04
N ARG A 142 11.54 8.79 -7.98
CA ARG A 142 11.03 9.96 -8.71
C ARG A 142 10.09 10.73 -7.79
N ILE A 143 10.20 12.05 -7.83
CA ILE A 143 9.31 12.93 -7.07
C ILE A 143 8.91 14.12 -7.93
N PHE A 144 7.67 14.53 -7.84
CA PHE A 144 7.17 15.74 -8.47
C PHE A 144 6.06 16.38 -7.64
N GLN A 145 5.91 17.68 -7.80
CA GLN A 145 4.79 18.39 -7.18
C GLN A 145 3.57 18.32 -8.09
N GLY A 146 2.47 17.79 -7.55
CA GLY A 146 1.18 17.79 -8.21
C GLY A 146 0.46 19.13 -8.06
N ASN A 147 -0.52 19.34 -8.90
CA ASN A 147 -1.42 20.49 -8.87
C ASN A 147 -2.82 20.06 -9.36
N ASN A 148 -3.81 20.91 -9.13
CA ASN A 148 -5.19 20.67 -9.58
C ASN A 148 -5.80 19.36 -9.08
N TYR A 149 -5.74 19.12 -7.76
CA TYR A 149 -6.33 17.94 -7.15
C TYR A 149 -7.85 17.96 -7.22
N GLU A 150 -8.42 16.90 -7.80
CA GLU A 150 -9.86 16.67 -7.84
C GLU A 150 -10.18 15.34 -7.16
N LYS A 151 -11.07 15.34 -6.18
CA LYS A 151 -11.58 14.12 -5.56
C LYS A 151 -12.75 13.60 -6.38
N ARG A 152 -12.51 12.55 -7.19
CA ARG A 152 -13.50 12.01 -8.13
C ARG A 152 -14.35 10.87 -7.55
N ILE A 153 -13.89 10.25 -6.47
CA ILE A 153 -14.54 9.09 -5.82
C ILE A 153 -14.74 9.34 -4.33
N GLU A 154 -15.58 8.52 -3.70
CA GLU A 154 -15.90 8.57 -2.26
C GLU A 154 -16.38 9.94 -1.77
N GLN A 155 -17.15 10.64 -2.58
CA GLN A 155 -17.66 11.97 -2.26
C GLN A 155 -18.71 11.93 -1.14
N ARG A 156 -19.43 10.81 -0.99
CA ARG A 156 -20.50 10.65 0.00
C ARG A 156 -19.97 10.46 1.42
N THR A 157 -18.71 10.04 1.57
CA THR A 157 -18.10 9.75 2.87
C THR A 157 -17.45 10.99 3.50
N VAL A 158 -17.40 12.10 2.80
CA VAL A 158 -16.77 13.33 3.29
C VAL A 158 -17.79 14.15 4.09
N ARG A 159 -17.47 14.41 5.35
CA ARG A 159 -18.25 15.39 6.14
C ARG A 159 -18.07 16.77 5.53
N LYS A 160 -19.18 17.48 5.29
CA LYS A 160 -19.11 18.93 4.97
C LYS A 160 -18.51 19.64 6.18
N GLN A 161 -17.43 20.34 5.96
CA GLN A 161 -16.83 21.24 6.97
C GLN A 161 -17.67 22.48 7.13
#